data_d23ac6bd18d1e24ae31a872e62a2e490
#
_entry.id   d23ac6bd18d1e24ae31a872e62a2e490
#
_cell.length_a   1.000
_cell.length_b   1.000
_cell.length_c   1.000
_cell.angle_alpha   90.00
_cell.angle_beta   90.00
_cell.angle_gamma   90.00
#
_symmetry.space_group_name_H-M   'P 1'
#
loop_
_entity.id
_entity.type
_entity.pdbx_description
1 polymer ?
#
loop_
_entity_poly.entity_id
_entity_poly.type
_entity_poly.pdbx_seq_one_letter_code
_entity_poly.pdbx_strand_id
1 'polypeptide(L)'
;MSEPIGVDRKKLVNILKSIENEYGTGSIFTLDSAKANTQIARWSTGLEDLDAIIGGGIPYGRFVEIYGVESAGKTTLAYHLLAQHPVAVNIPIEGTFDAERAKIFGNKKGQLLVRRAEYAEQCLEFIDLMSQAGAPLIVIDSVPSMITKDEFKEDDYEKEGRRSQLASLLSKKLPKLVSKCEASGTTVIFINQARDNMNTGLFGPQIHTPGGRALKHYCSLRIQVNRMSFIEIPNKNPANSSQKEIVGAIMKVKIEKSKISNPKGECTLAVIFEKGFVPVDDVPQIRKELMRERNARYKKLKNKDVDDDDE
;
A
#
# COMPACT_ATOMS: atom_id res chain seq x y z
N MET A 1 36.50 25.40 -30.05
CA MET A 1 35.39 25.21 -29.09
C MET A 1 35.03 26.61 -28.61
N SER A 2 33.86 27.11 -28.96
CA SER A 2 33.34 28.41 -28.51
C SER A 2 33.11 28.34 -27.01
N GLU A 3 33.69 29.29 -26.26
CA GLU A 3 33.41 29.44 -24.83
C GLU A 3 31.89 29.54 -24.62
N PRO A 4 31.31 28.84 -23.63
CA PRO A 4 29.90 28.98 -23.31
C PRO A 4 29.67 30.45 -22.92
N ILE A 5 28.55 31.02 -23.37
CA ILE A 5 28.06 32.37 -23.06
C ILE A 5 28.31 32.63 -21.56
N GLY A 6 29.22 33.62 -21.28
CA GLY A 6 29.75 33.85 -19.96
C GLY A 6 28.65 34.15 -18.95
N VAL A 7 28.37 33.20 -18.06
CA VAL A 7 27.50 33.39 -16.91
C VAL A 7 28.24 34.34 -15.94
N ASP A 8 27.70 35.54 -15.72
CA ASP A 8 28.20 36.44 -14.68
C ASP A 8 27.99 35.82 -13.29
N ARG A 9 29.04 35.21 -12.77
CA ARG A 9 29.00 34.51 -11.46
C ARG A 9 28.55 35.42 -10.31
N LYS A 10 28.86 36.74 -10.35
CA LYS A 10 28.43 37.69 -9.33
C LYS A 10 26.90 37.87 -9.37
N LYS A 11 26.38 38.06 -10.59
CA LYS A 11 24.92 38.13 -10.79
C LYS A 11 24.21 36.86 -10.33
N LEU A 12 24.76 35.71 -10.68
CA LEU A 12 24.19 34.40 -10.26
C LEU A 12 24.14 34.30 -8.75
N VAL A 13 25.22 34.59 -8.02
CA VAL A 13 25.28 34.55 -6.56
C VAL A 13 24.23 35.48 -5.92
N ASN A 14 24.06 36.69 -6.48
CA ASN A 14 23.05 37.62 -5.97
C ASN A 14 21.62 37.11 -6.18
N ILE A 15 21.34 36.52 -7.35
CA ILE A 15 20.04 35.92 -7.64
C ILE A 15 19.79 34.72 -6.69
N LEU A 16 20.78 33.86 -6.45
CA LEU A 16 20.66 32.75 -5.52
C LEU A 16 20.30 33.20 -4.11
N LYS A 17 20.97 34.26 -3.62
CA LYS A 17 20.64 34.87 -2.32
C LYS A 17 19.24 35.47 -2.29
N SER A 18 18.79 36.10 -3.36
CA SER A 18 17.44 36.65 -3.46
C SER A 18 16.38 35.53 -3.38
N ILE A 19 16.63 34.41 -4.09
CA ILE A 19 15.75 33.22 -4.06
C ILE A 19 15.69 32.65 -2.66
N GLU A 20 16.80 32.49 -1.96
CA GLU A 20 16.81 31.97 -0.59
C GLU A 20 16.10 32.91 0.40
N ASN A 21 16.22 34.24 0.19
CA ASN A 21 15.51 35.21 1.03
C ASN A 21 14.01 35.22 0.78
N GLU A 22 13.55 35.01 -0.43
CA GLU A 22 12.15 35.03 -0.81
C GLU A 22 11.46 33.69 -0.53
N TYR A 23 12.11 32.57 -0.81
CA TYR A 23 11.52 31.22 -0.77
C TYR A 23 12.05 30.37 0.40
N GLY A 24 12.96 30.87 1.19
CA GLY A 24 13.55 30.19 2.34
C GLY A 24 14.87 29.47 2.04
N THR A 25 15.64 29.24 3.10
CA THR A 25 16.95 28.55 3.02
C THR A 25 16.78 27.13 2.47
N GLY A 26 17.58 26.77 1.47
CA GLY A 26 17.53 25.46 0.81
C GLY A 26 16.51 25.37 -0.33
N SER A 27 15.84 26.48 -0.72
CA SER A 27 14.99 26.55 -1.90
C SER A 27 15.75 26.36 -3.20
N ILE A 28 17.06 26.62 -3.17
CA ILE A 28 18.00 26.36 -4.25
C ILE A 28 19.29 25.78 -3.66
N PHE A 29 19.88 24.79 -4.31
CA PHE A 29 21.09 24.14 -3.83
C PHE A 29 21.98 23.66 -4.99
N THR A 30 23.27 23.49 -4.72
CA THR A 30 24.22 22.90 -5.66
C THR A 30 24.16 21.37 -5.59
N LEU A 31 24.64 20.69 -6.64
CA LEU A 31 24.70 19.22 -6.67
C LEU A 31 25.49 18.65 -5.47
N ASP A 32 26.53 19.34 -5.04
CA ASP A 32 27.35 18.90 -3.89
C ASP A 32 26.60 19.04 -2.56
N SER A 33 25.80 20.08 -2.39
CA SER A 33 24.89 20.25 -1.24
C SER A 33 23.72 19.26 -1.29
N ALA A 34 23.25 18.94 -2.49
CA ALA A 34 22.18 17.98 -2.73
C ALA A 34 22.59 16.54 -2.38
N LYS A 35 23.88 16.19 -2.48
CA LYS A 35 24.38 14.86 -2.06
C LYS A 35 24.09 14.58 -0.58
N ALA A 36 24.12 15.58 0.28
CA ALA A 36 23.78 15.43 1.68
C ALA A 36 22.27 15.28 1.94
N ASN A 37 21.41 15.82 1.05
CA ASN A 37 19.95 15.88 1.20
C ASN A 37 19.18 14.98 0.23
N THR A 38 19.83 14.32 -0.72
CA THR A 38 19.17 13.50 -1.76
C THR A 38 18.94 12.04 -1.36
N GLN A 39 19.45 11.59 -0.22
CA GLN A 39 19.08 10.28 0.28
C GLN A 39 17.66 10.33 0.81
N ILE A 40 16.71 9.88 -0.01
CA ILE A 40 15.33 9.69 0.43
C ILE A 40 15.34 8.68 1.58
N ALA A 41 14.99 9.14 2.77
CA ALA A 41 14.87 8.28 3.93
C ALA A 41 13.84 7.17 3.65
N ARG A 42 14.14 5.97 4.09
CA ARG A 42 13.32 4.78 3.86
C ARG A 42 13.07 4.06 5.18
N TRP A 43 11.98 3.33 5.24
CA TRP A 43 11.68 2.44 6.35
C TRP A 43 11.53 1.01 5.83
N SER A 44 12.01 0.07 6.62
CA SER A 44 11.91 -1.35 6.30
C SER A 44 10.45 -1.81 6.35
N THR A 45 10.05 -2.61 5.37
CA THR A 45 8.75 -3.27 5.38
C THR A 45 8.70 -4.43 6.39
N GLY A 46 9.84 -4.84 6.96
CA GLY A 46 9.95 -6.06 7.76
C GLY A 46 9.93 -7.33 6.93
N LEU A 47 9.99 -7.22 5.60
CA LEU A 47 10.03 -8.31 4.63
C LEU A 47 11.29 -8.12 3.77
N GLU A 48 12.35 -8.88 4.08
CA GLU A 48 13.68 -8.71 3.47
C GLU A 48 13.65 -8.75 1.95
N ASP A 49 12.94 -9.72 1.37
CA ASP A 49 12.81 -9.86 -0.08
C ASP A 49 12.11 -8.65 -0.73
N LEU A 50 11.09 -8.10 -0.06
CA LEU A 50 10.39 -6.91 -0.53
C LEU A 50 11.30 -5.68 -0.43
N ASP A 51 11.99 -5.51 0.68
CA ASP A 51 12.93 -4.41 0.88
C ASP A 51 14.05 -4.44 -0.16
N ALA A 52 14.58 -5.63 -0.48
CA ALA A 52 15.61 -5.81 -1.49
C ALA A 52 15.15 -5.31 -2.88
N ILE A 53 13.97 -5.69 -3.34
CA ILE A 53 13.47 -5.28 -4.67
C ILE A 53 13.02 -3.82 -4.75
N ILE A 54 12.66 -3.20 -3.60
CA ILE A 54 12.34 -1.77 -3.52
C ILE A 54 13.64 -0.93 -3.46
N GLY A 55 14.76 -1.54 -3.06
CA GLY A 55 16.04 -0.86 -2.87
C GLY A 55 16.21 -0.28 -1.45
N GLY A 56 15.82 -1.07 -0.43
CA GLY A 56 16.03 -0.78 0.99
C GLY A 56 14.81 -0.26 1.73
N GLY A 57 13.59 -0.56 1.24
CA GLY A 57 12.35 -0.22 1.92
C GLY A 57 11.54 0.89 1.28
N ILE A 58 10.39 1.20 1.89
CA ILE A 58 9.45 2.20 1.40
C ILE A 58 9.94 3.61 1.75
N PRO A 59 9.85 4.59 0.81
CA PRO A 59 10.32 5.94 1.03
C PRO A 59 9.38 6.74 1.93
N TYR A 60 9.93 7.50 2.87
CA TYR A 60 9.19 8.54 3.57
C TYR A 60 8.79 9.68 2.63
N GLY A 61 7.67 10.33 2.93
CA GLY A 61 7.21 11.51 2.22
C GLY A 61 6.77 11.27 0.78
N ARG A 62 6.43 10.04 0.42
CA ARG A 62 6.09 9.68 -0.97
C ARG A 62 4.75 8.98 -1.06
N PHE A 63 4.12 9.12 -2.23
CA PHE A 63 2.96 8.32 -2.58
C PHE A 63 3.38 6.97 -3.16
N VAL A 64 2.73 5.94 -2.69
CA VAL A 64 2.92 4.54 -3.10
C VAL A 64 1.58 3.99 -3.55
N GLU A 65 1.54 3.26 -4.65
CA GLU A 65 0.35 2.51 -5.08
C GLU A 65 0.64 1.01 -4.96
N ILE A 66 -0.20 0.29 -4.21
CA ILE A 66 -0.21 -1.17 -4.17
C ILE A 66 -1.46 -1.63 -4.90
N TYR A 67 -1.30 -2.37 -6.00
CA TYR A 67 -2.41 -2.76 -6.83
C TYR A 67 -2.32 -4.23 -7.28
N GLY A 68 -3.43 -4.79 -7.67
CA GLY A 68 -3.56 -6.16 -8.14
C GLY A 68 -5.01 -6.57 -8.25
N VAL A 69 -5.27 -7.77 -8.74
CA VAL A 69 -6.62 -8.32 -8.85
C VAL A 69 -7.27 -8.45 -7.45
N GLU A 70 -8.57 -8.68 -7.43
CA GLU A 70 -9.28 -8.94 -6.18
C GLU A 70 -8.70 -10.15 -5.45
N SER A 71 -8.72 -10.10 -4.11
CA SER A 71 -8.18 -11.17 -3.25
C SER A 71 -6.70 -11.53 -3.50
N ALA A 72 -5.91 -10.64 -4.11
CA ALA A 72 -4.47 -10.84 -4.30
C ALA A 72 -3.62 -10.66 -3.03
N GLY A 73 -4.21 -10.19 -1.91
CA GLY A 73 -3.50 -9.95 -0.65
C GLY A 73 -3.05 -8.51 -0.42
N LYS A 74 -3.58 -7.54 -1.17
CA LYS A 74 -3.25 -6.11 -1.04
C LYS A 74 -3.52 -5.55 0.36
N THR A 75 -4.74 -5.71 0.87
CA THR A 75 -5.14 -5.30 2.23
C THR A 75 -4.33 -6.03 3.30
N THR A 76 -4.00 -7.29 3.07
CA THR A 76 -3.13 -8.08 3.95
C THR A 76 -1.73 -7.47 4.07
N LEU A 77 -1.12 -7.12 2.92
CA LEU A 77 0.15 -6.43 2.89
C LEU A 77 0.05 -5.05 3.56
N ALA A 78 -1.04 -4.31 3.32
CA ALA A 78 -1.28 -3.01 3.95
C ALA A 78 -1.32 -3.09 5.48
N TYR A 79 -2.02 -4.09 6.06
CA TYR A 79 -2.05 -4.29 7.51
C TYR A 79 -0.66 -4.59 8.08
N HIS A 80 0.14 -5.38 7.38
CA HIS A 80 1.51 -5.63 7.77
C HIS A 80 2.36 -4.35 7.77
N LEU A 81 2.26 -3.55 6.70
CA LEU A 81 2.99 -2.28 6.57
C LEU A 81 2.57 -1.26 7.65
N LEU A 82 1.27 -1.18 7.98
CA LEU A 82 0.77 -0.33 9.06
C LEU A 82 1.42 -0.66 10.41
N ALA A 83 1.70 -1.94 10.66
CA ALA A 83 2.32 -2.41 11.89
C ALA A 83 3.80 -2.04 12.05
N GLN A 84 4.47 -1.61 10.97
CA GLN A 84 5.87 -1.20 11.02
C GLN A 84 6.07 0.19 11.64
N HIS A 85 5.00 0.92 11.94
CA HIS A 85 5.07 2.25 12.54
C HIS A 85 4.42 2.31 13.91
N PRO A 86 4.97 3.13 14.83
CA PRO A 86 4.40 3.32 16.17
C PRO A 86 3.06 4.06 16.12
N VAL A 87 2.82 4.85 15.06
CA VAL A 87 1.55 5.49 14.75
C VAL A 87 1.31 5.37 13.25
N ALA A 88 0.18 4.81 12.86
CA ALA A 88 -0.23 4.70 11.47
C ALA A 88 -1.74 4.99 11.34
N VAL A 89 -2.15 5.39 10.15
CA VAL A 89 -3.54 5.74 9.85
C VAL A 89 -4.08 4.83 8.75
N ASN A 90 -5.22 4.20 8.98
CA ASN A 90 -5.95 3.46 7.97
C ASN A 90 -7.27 4.16 7.64
N ILE A 91 -7.53 4.38 6.36
CA ILE A 91 -8.77 4.95 5.84
C ILE A 91 -9.47 3.87 5.00
N PRO A 92 -10.29 2.99 5.64
CA PRO A 92 -11.07 1.99 4.93
C PRO A 92 -12.27 2.65 4.26
N ILE A 93 -12.34 2.58 2.93
CA ILE A 93 -13.44 3.10 2.12
C ILE A 93 -14.34 1.96 1.63
N GLU A 94 -13.72 0.81 1.35
CA GLU A 94 -14.39 -0.35 0.75
C GLU A 94 -15.27 -1.14 1.72
N GLY A 95 -15.19 -0.90 3.02
CA GLY A 95 -15.98 -1.68 3.94
C GLY A 95 -15.58 -1.58 5.41
N THR A 96 -15.82 -2.64 6.13
CA THR A 96 -15.52 -2.74 7.57
C THR A 96 -14.05 -3.00 7.79
N PHE A 97 -13.41 -2.19 8.64
CA PHE A 97 -12.08 -2.46 9.14
C PHE A 97 -12.10 -3.73 10.02
N ASP A 98 -11.27 -4.71 9.67
CA ASP A 98 -11.10 -5.94 10.42
C ASP A 98 -9.98 -5.78 11.45
N ALA A 99 -10.36 -5.45 12.69
CA ALA A 99 -9.42 -5.21 13.78
C ALA A 99 -8.69 -6.50 14.21
N GLU A 100 -9.35 -7.65 14.18
CA GLU A 100 -8.72 -8.92 14.56
C GLU A 100 -7.65 -9.32 13.55
N ARG A 101 -7.96 -9.18 12.28
CA ARG A 101 -6.99 -9.41 11.22
C ARG A 101 -5.80 -8.44 11.30
N ALA A 102 -6.05 -7.15 11.58
CA ALA A 102 -4.98 -6.17 11.75
C ALA A 102 -4.03 -6.56 12.90
N LYS A 103 -4.54 -7.12 14.01
CA LYS A 103 -3.72 -7.61 15.13
C LYS A 103 -2.82 -8.78 14.72
N ILE A 104 -3.30 -9.71 13.89
CA ILE A 104 -2.51 -10.86 13.40
C ILE A 104 -1.27 -10.36 12.66
N PHE A 105 -1.39 -9.26 11.90
CA PHE A 105 -0.27 -8.67 11.16
C PHE A 105 0.61 -7.73 12.01
N GLY A 106 0.42 -7.70 13.33
CA GLY A 106 1.29 -7.01 14.27
C GLY A 106 0.81 -5.63 14.70
N ASN A 107 -0.39 -5.18 14.27
CA ASN A 107 -0.94 -3.90 14.73
C ASN A 107 -1.34 -3.99 16.20
N LYS A 108 -0.74 -3.13 17.04
CA LYS A 108 -0.98 -3.09 18.47
C LYS A 108 -2.04 -2.06 18.82
N LYS A 109 -2.68 -2.27 19.97
CA LYS A 109 -3.65 -1.31 20.52
C LYS A 109 -2.99 0.06 20.72
N GLY A 110 -3.65 1.12 20.25
CA GLY A 110 -3.18 2.50 20.37
C GLY A 110 -2.21 2.97 19.29
N GLN A 111 -1.76 2.11 18.39
CA GLN A 111 -0.85 2.46 17.30
C GLN A 111 -1.57 2.73 15.97
N LEU A 112 -2.69 2.07 15.73
CA LEU A 112 -3.45 2.19 14.50
C LEU A 112 -4.66 3.09 14.70
N LEU A 113 -4.68 4.22 14.01
CA LEU A 113 -5.83 5.11 13.90
C LEU A 113 -6.67 4.69 12.69
N VAL A 114 -7.98 4.56 12.88
CA VAL A 114 -8.90 4.20 11.80
C VAL A 114 -9.89 5.33 11.59
N ARG A 115 -9.94 5.88 10.38
CA ARG A 115 -10.86 6.93 9.98
C ARG A 115 -11.71 6.49 8.80
N ARG A 116 -13.01 6.41 8.97
CA ARG A 116 -13.94 6.23 7.86
C ARG A 116 -14.13 7.54 7.11
N ALA A 117 -14.10 7.47 5.79
CA ALA A 117 -14.44 8.58 4.92
C ALA A 117 -15.58 8.14 4.00
N GLU A 118 -16.53 9.04 3.79
CA GLU A 118 -17.72 8.78 2.97
C GLU A 118 -17.47 9.10 1.50
N TYR A 119 -16.61 10.09 1.23
CA TYR A 119 -16.27 10.54 -0.11
C TYR A 119 -14.80 10.97 -0.23
N ALA A 120 -14.34 11.09 -1.45
CA ALA A 120 -12.94 11.30 -1.80
C ALA A 120 -12.35 12.58 -1.20
N GLU A 121 -13.11 13.69 -1.20
CA GLU A 121 -12.65 14.97 -0.66
C GLU A 121 -12.32 14.87 0.83
N GLN A 122 -13.12 14.15 1.63
CA GLN A 122 -12.82 13.90 3.04
C GLN A 122 -11.51 13.11 3.21
N CYS A 123 -11.30 12.09 2.37
CA CYS A 123 -10.05 11.34 2.36
C CYS A 123 -8.85 12.26 2.12
N LEU A 124 -8.91 13.10 1.10
CA LEU A 124 -7.83 13.98 0.71
C LEU A 124 -7.57 15.08 1.75
N GLU A 125 -8.63 15.61 2.36
CA GLU A 125 -8.53 16.56 3.48
C GLU A 125 -7.86 15.90 4.70
N PHE A 126 -8.24 14.66 4.98
CA PHE A 126 -7.67 13.94 6.12
C PHE A 126 -6.19 13.60 5.91
N ILE A 127 -5.77 13.28 4.68
CA ILE A 127 -4.33 13.16 4.35
C ILE A 127 -3.61 14.49 4.65
N ASP A 128 -4.20 15.62 4.25
CA ASP A 128 -3.63 16.95 4.48
C ASP A 128 -3.44 17.21 5.98
N LEU A 129 -4.49 17.02 6.78
CA LEU A 129 -4.46 17.23 8.23
C LEU A 129 -3.46 16.30 8.93
N MET A 130 -3.46 15.02 8.59
CA MET A 130 -2.57 14.04 9.20
C MET A 130 -1.10 14.25 8.78
N SER A 131 -0.84 14.74 7.56
CA SER A 131 0.51 15.11 7.14
C SER A 131 1.02 16.32 7.95
N GLN A 132 0.17 17.31 8.23
CA GLN A 132 0.54 18.43 9.10
C GLN A 132 0.82 17.99 10.55
N ALA A 133 0.14 16.95 11.01
CA ALA A 133 0.39 16.33 12.30
C ALA A 133 1.63 15.42 12.34
N GLY A 134 2.31 15.22 11.21
CA GLY A 134 3.51 14.39 11.10
C GLY A 134 3.24 12.88 11.15
N ALA A 135 2.03 12.43 10.79
CA ALA A 135 1.74 10.99 10.72
C ALA A 135 2.67 10.30 9.71
N PRO A 136 3.45 9.29 10.11
CA PRO A 136 4.47 8.70 9.22
C PRO A 136 3.88 7.88 8.09
N LEU A 137 2.72 7.26 8.30
CA LEU A 137 2.07 6.38 7.32
C LEU A 137 0.55 6.54 7.33
N ILE A 138 -0.01 6.71 6.13
CA ILE A 138 -1.46 6.70 5.87
C ILE A 138 -1.74 5.66 4.78
N VAL A 139 -2.70 4.78 5.00
CA VAL A 139 -3.17 3.81 4.00
C VAL A 139 -4.61 4.11 3.64
N ILE A 140 -4.93 4.13 2.35
CA ILE A 140 -6.29 4.28 1.80
C ILE A 140 -6.67 2.96 1.15
N ASP A 141 -7.73 2.33 1.64
CA ASP A 141 -8.21 1.03 1.15
C ASP A 141 -9.73 1.11 0.86
N SER A 142 -10.15 1.29 -0.40
CA SER A 142 -9.38 1.32 -1.64
C SER A 142 -9.81 2.47 -2.57
N VAL A 143 -8.95 2.83 -3.53
CA VAL A 143 -9.22 3.88 -4.54
C VAL A 143 -10.47 3.60 -5.39
N PRO A 144 -10.75 2.36 -5.84
CA PRO A 144 -11.97 2.06 -6.60
C PRO A 144 -13.27 2.42 -5.91
N SER A 145 -13.28 2.42 -4.58
CA SER A 145 -14.45 2.72 -3.74
C SER A 145 -14.58 4.20 -3.40
N MET A 146 -13.61 5.03 -3.81
CA MET A 146 -13.71 6.49 -3.67
C MET A 146 -14.74 7.05 -4.64
N ILE A 147 -15.74 7.73 -4.11
CA ILE A 147 -16.70 8.54 -4.87
C ILE A 147 -16.50 10.02 -4.52
N THR A 148 -16.85 10.94 -5.41
CA THR A 148 -16.78 12.38 -5.10
C THR A 148 -17.95 12.78 -4.20
N LYS A 149 -17.82 13.94 -3.55
CA LYS A 149 -18.90 14.49 -2.70
C LYS A 149 -20.18 14.72 -3.49
N ASP A 150 -20.06 15.11 -4.76
CA ASP A 150 -21.19 15.35 -5.64
C ASP A 150 -21.88 14.02 -5.97
N GLU A 151 -21.13 12.98 -6.30
CA GLU A 151 -21.67 11.61 -6.48
C GLU A 151 -22.34 11.07 -5.21
N PHE A 152 -21.77 11.34 -4.04
CA PHE A 152 -22.32 10.89 -2.75
C PHE A 152 -23.69 11.53 -2.44
N LYS A 153 -23.92 12.76 -2.90
CA LYS A 153 -25.16 13.50 -2.68
C LYS A 153 -26.23 13.27 -3.75
N GLU A 154 -25.84 12.70 -4.90
CA GLU A 154 -26.77 12.41 -5.98
C GLU A 154 -27.56 11.14 -5.71
N ASP A 155 -28.90 11.25 -5.71
CA ASP A 155 -29.82 10.10 -5.63
C ASP A 155 -30.00 9.39 -6.98
N ASP A 156 -29.45 9.95 -8.07
CA ASP A 156 -29.57 9.42 -9.42
C ASP A 156 -28.44 8.45 -9.76
N TYR A 157 -28.73 7.16 -9.74
CA TYR A 157 -27.77 6.07 -9.98
C TYR A 157 -27.42 5.85 -11.46
N GLU A 158 -28.10 6.52 -12.41
CA GLU A 158 -27.97 6.26 -13.85
C GLU A 158 -26.97 7.18 -14.58
N LYS A 159 -26.45 8.23 -13.92
CA LYS A 159 -25.54 9.17 -14.59
C LYS A 159 -24.19 8.55 -14.96
N GLU A 160 -23.90 8.57 -16.25
CA GLU A 160 -22.58 8.27 -16.79
C GLU A 160 -21.55 9.37 -16.42
N GLY A 161 -20.28 8.98 -16.24
CA GLY A 161 -19.18 9.96 -16.05
C GLY A 161 -18.52 9.96 -14.68
N ARG A 162 -18.98 9.16 -13.72
CA ARG A 162 -18.46 9.09 -12.34
C ARG A 162 -16.94 8.88 -12.27
N ARG A 163 -16.37 8.02 -13.10
CA ARG A 163 -14.91 7.76 -13.13
C ARG A 163 -14.08 8.95 -13.54
N SER A 164 -14.62 9.86 -14.36
CA SER A 164 -13.92 11.07 -14.79
C SER A 164 -13.87 12.13 -13.69
N GLN A 165 -14.87 12.20 -12.81
CA GLN A 165 -14.93 13.15 -11.71
C GLN A 165 -13.84 12.87 -10.67
N LEU A 166 -13.71 11.62 -10.21
CA LEU A 166 -12.62 11.22 -9.31
C LEU A 166 -11.24 11.50 -9.92
N ALA A 167 -11.02 11.15 -11.18
CA ALA A 167 -9.76 11.40 -11.86
C ALA A 167 -9.44 12.90 -11.95
N SER A 168 -10.45 13.75 -12.21
CA SER A 168 -10.31 15.21 -12.21
C SER A 168 -9.97 15.75 -10.83
N LEU A 169 -10.68 15.29 -9.77
CA LEU A 169 -10.41 15.66 -8.38
C LEU A 169 -8.97 15.32 -7.98
N LEU A 170 -8.55 14.09 -8.23
CA LEU A 170 -7.18 13.63 -7.93
C LEU A 170 -6.13 14.45 -8.71
N SER A 171 -6.37 14.76 -9.99
CA SER A 171 -5.48 15.58 -10.79
C SER A 171 -5.27 16.98 -10.21
N LYS A 172 -6.30 17.56 -9.61
CA LYS A 172 -6.25 18.89 -8.98
C LYS A 172 -5.62 18.88 -7.58
N LYS A 173 -5.87 17.84 -6.79
CA LYS A 173 -5.49 17.82 -5.35
C LYS A 173 -4.14 17.15 -5.08
N LEU A 174 -3.80 16.07 -5.79
CA LEU A 174 -2.57 15.31 -5.54
C LEU A 174 -1.29 16.15 -5.65
N PRO A 175 -1.11 17.09 -6.61
CA PRO A 175 0.12 17.89 -6.69
C PRO A 175 0.44 18.61 -5.38
N LYS A 176 -0.59 19.22 -4.76
CA LYS A 176 -0.44 19.96 -3.50
C LYS A 176 -0.16 19.01 -2.33
N LEU A 177 -0.85 17.87 -2.29
CA LEU A 177 -0.68 16.88 -1.22
C LEU A 177 0.70 16.22 -1.27
N VAL A 178 1.23 15.93 -2.47
CA VAL A 178 2.60 15.38 -2.62
C VAL A 178 3.62 16.29 -1.95
N SER A 179 3.60 17.60 -2.23
CA SER A 179 4.54 18.55 -1.65
C SER A 179 4.43 18.62 -0.12
N LYS A 180 3.21 18.58 0.41
CA LYS A 180 2.98 18.57 1.87
C LYS A 180 3.49 17.28 2.53
N CYS A 181 3.18 16.14 1.93
CA CYS A 181 3.63 14.84 2.42
C CYS A 181 5.16 14.71 2.34
N GLU A 182 5.78 15.25 1.29
CA GLU A 182 7.24 15.30 1.16
C GLU A 182 7.86 16.15 2.27
N ALA A 183 7.31 17.32 2.55
CA ALA A 183 7.79 18.21 3.61
C ALA A 183 7.64 17.62 5.01
N SER A 184 6.55 16.89 5.27
CA SER A 184 6.27 16.26 6.58
C SER A 184 6.89 14.87 6.76
N GLY A 185 7.40 14.25 5.69
CA GLY A 185 7.86 12.86 5.72
C GLY A 185 6.71 11.83 5.71
N THR A 186 5.46 12.25 5.48
CA THR A 186 4.30 11.35 5.49
C THR A 186 4.24 10.49 4.24
N THR A 187 4.28 9.18 4.40
CA THR A 187 4.03 8.22 3.30
C THR A 187 2.54 7.96 3.16
N VAL A 188 2.02 8.01 1.93
CA VAL A 188 0.62 7.65 1.65
C VAL A 188 0.59 6.45 0.71
N ILE A 189 -0.03 5.36 1.16
CA ILE A 189 -0.22 4.14 0.37
C ILE A 189 -1.66 4.08 -0.12
N PHE A 190 -1.83 4.04 -1.43
CA PHE A 190 -3.12 3.84 -2.10
C PHE A 190 -3.28 2.38 -2.50
N ILE A 191 -4.25 1.69 -1.93
CA ILE A 191 -4.63 0.35 -2.38
C ILE A 191 -5.54 0.50 -3.60
N ASN A 192 -5.23 -0.24 -4.66
CA ASN A 192 -5.97 -0.13 -5.91
C ASN A 192 -6.26 -1.52 -6.52
N GLN A 193 -7.28 -1.59 -7.37
CA GLN A 193 -7.64 -2.81 -8.08
C GLN A 193 -7.10 -2.76 -9.51
N ALA A 194 -6.54 -3.88 -9.95
CA ALA A 194 -6.24 -4.12 -11.34
C ALA A 194 -7.51 -4.55 -12.08
N ARG A 195 -7.75 -3.96 -13.23
CA ARG A 195 -8.85 -4.35 -14.15
C ARG A 195 -8.25 -4.63 -15.51
N ASP A 196 -8.70 -5.70 -16.13
CA ASP A 196 -8.32 -6.01 -17.49
C ASP A 196 -8.92 -4.97 -18.44
N ASN A 197 -8.13 -4.52 -19.38
CA ASN A 197 -8.54 -3.56 -20.37
C ASN A 197 -8.91 -4.30 -21.68
N MET A 198 -10.18 -4.69 -21.79
CA MET A 198 -10.68 -5.45 -22.94
C MET A 198 -10.62 -4.69 -24.29
N ASN A 199 -10.40 -3.39 -24.26
CA ASN A 199 -10.43 -2.51 -25.44
C ASN A 199 -9.04 -2.16 -25.99
N THR A 200 -7.97 -2.67 -25.40
CA THR A 200 -6.63 -2.46 -25.96
C THR A 200 -6.28 -3.61 -26.87
N GLY A 201 -6.10 -3.34 -28.19
CA GLY A 201 -5.53 -4.31 -29.11
C GLY A 201 -4.19 -4.85 -28.61
N LEU A 202 -3.59 -5.78 -29.33
CA LEU A 202 -2.37 -6.55 -28.99
C LEU A 202 -1.19 -5.74 -28.41
N PHE A 203 -1.19 -4.42 -28.52
CA PHE A 203 -0.08 -3.52 -28.15
C PHE A 203 -0.42 -2.52 -27.01
N GLY A 204 -1.62 -2.54 -26.44
CA GLY A 204 -2.00 -1.62 -25.36
C GLY A 204 -1.71 -2.18 -23.96
N PRO A 205 -1.68 -1.31 -22.91
CA PRO A 205 -1.53 -1.79 -21.55
C PRO A 205 -2.72 -2.66 -21.16
N GLN A 206 -2.48 -3.93 -20.90
CA GLN A 206 -3.52 -4.91 -20.57
C GLN A 206 -4.18 -4.66 -19.21
N ILE A 207 -3.51 -3.94 -18.32
CA ILE A 207 -3.98 -3.69 -16.95
C ILE A 207 -4.22 -2.19 -16.74
N HIS A 208 -5.42 -1.85 -16.28
CA HIS A 208 -5.81 -0.49 -15.88
C HIS A 208 -6.14 -0.45 -14.38
N THR A 209 -5.73 0.64 -13.70
CA THR A 209 -6.12 0.92 -12.31
C THR A 209 -6.96 2.19 -12.24
N PRO A 210 -8.05 2.25 -11.43
CA PRO A 210 -8.83 3.45 -11.15
C PRO A 210 -8.00 4.62 -10.60
N GLY A 211 -8.57 5.83 -10.58
CA GLY A 211 -7.88 7.04 -10.11
C GLY A 211 -7.17 7.84 -11.19
N GLY A 212 -7.23 7.39 -12.46
CA GLY A 212 -6.73 8.12 -13.62
C GLY A 212 -5.20 8.13 -13.74
N ARG A 213 -4.70 8.97 -14.67
CA ARG A 213 -3.26 9.10 -14.93
C ARG A 213 -2.53 9.83 -13.81
N ALA A 214 -3.22 10.74 -13.10
CA ALA A 214 -2.62 11.56 -12.05
C ALA A 214 -2.08 10.71 -10.89
N LEU A 215 -2.86 9.77 -10.36
CA LEU A 215 -2.41 8.89 -9.29
C LEU A 215 -1.15 8.12 -9.69
N LYS A 216 -1.16 7.49 -10.87
CA LYS A 216 0.01 6.77 -11.42
C LYS A 216 1.24 7.67 -11.58
N HIS A 217 1.03 8.94 -11.96
CA HIS A 217 2.11 9.92 -12.15
C HIS A 217 2.73 10.31 -10.82
N TYR A 218 1.91 10.65 -9.81
CA TYR A 218 2.36 11.15 -8.52
C TYR A 218 2.90 10.07 -7.60
N CYS A 219 2.51 8.81 -7.76
CA CYS A 219 3.15 7.71 -7.04
C CYS A 219 4.63 7.58 -7.44
N SER A 220 5.51 7.62 -6.45
CA SER A 220 6.95 7.39 -6.60
C SER A 220 7.28 5.91 -6.71
N LEU A 221 6.45 5.05 -6.13
CA LEU A 221 6.56 3.60 -6.15
C LEU A 221 5.21 2.99 -6.52
N ARG A 222 5.21 2.02 -7.44
CA ARG A 222 4.03 1.22 -7.79
C ARG A 222 4.37 -0.26 -7.67
N ILE A 223 3.62 -0.94 -6.82
CA ILE A 223 3.83 -2.34 -6.43
C ILE A 223 2.63 -3.14 -6.92
N GLN A 224 2.87 -4.10 -7.80
CA GLN A 224 1.87 -5.06 -8.24
C GLN A 224 1.91 -6.29 -7.34
N VAL A 225 0.75 -6.72 -6.87
CA VAL A 225 0.58 -7.94 -6.06
C VAL A 225 -0.34 -8.89 -6.78
N ASN A 226 0.13 -10.12 -6.99
CA ASN A 226 -0.63 -11.19 -7.62
C ASN A 226 -0.59 -12.44 -6.74
N ARG A 227 -1.74 -13.06 -6.48
CA ARG A 227 -1.78 -14.36 -5.80
C ARG A 227 -1.33 -15.46 -6.77
N MET A 228 -0.34 -16.24 -6.37
CA MET A 228 0.15 -17.40 -7.14
C MET A 228 -0.64 -18.65 -6.80
N SER A 229 -0.81 -18.94 -5.51
CA SER A 229 -1.50 -20.13 -5.04
C SER A 229 -2.02 -19.94 -3.62
N PHE A 230 -2.95 -20.78 -3.22
CA PHE A 230 -3.31 -20.95 -1.82
C PHE A 230 -2.39 -21.95 -1.13
N ILE A 231 -2.20 -21.73 0.18
CA ILE A 231 -1.57 -22.71 1.07
C ILE A 231 -2.71 -23.48 1.73
N GLU A 232 -2.79 -24.78 1.41
CA GLU A 232 -3.89 -25.63 1.80
C GLU A 232 -3.40 -26.77 2.71
N ILE A 233 -4.22 -27.15 3.68
CA ILE A 233 -4.05 -28.35 4.50
C ILE A 233 -5.29 -29.25 4.38
N PRO A 234 -5.17 -30.57 4.57
CA PRO A 234 -6.34 -31.46 4.61
C PRO A 234 -7.30 -31.08 5.73
N ASN A 235 -8.57 -30.93 5.40
CA ASN A 235 -9.61 -30.75 6.39
C ASN A 235 -10.02 -32.12 6.95
N LYS A 236 -9.92 -32.30 8.28
CA LYS A 236 -10.27 -33.58 8.93
C LYS A 236 -11.62 -33.54 9.62
N ASN A 237 -12.43 -32.52 9.41
CA ASN A 237 -13.82 -32.55 9.87
C ASN A 237 -14.54 -33.73 9.17
N PRO A 238 -15.14 -34.70 9.89
CA PRO A 238 -15.84 -35.83 9.26
C PRO A 238 -16.95 -35.41 8.30
N ALA A 239 -17.60 -34.25 8.56
CA ALA A 239 -18.63 -33.70 7.69
C ALA A 239 -18.07 -33.14 6.37
N ASN A 240 -16.75 -32.81 6.31
CA ASN A 240 -16.08 -32.18 5.17
C ASN A 240 -14.68 -32.73 4.89
N SER A 241 -14.46 -34.04 5.20
CA SER A 241 -13.12 -34.67 5.13
C SER A 241 -12.49 -34.71 3.75
N SER A 242 -13.28 -34.52 2.69
CA SER A 242 -12.81 -34.43 1.29
C SER A 242 -12.40 -33.01 0.91
N GLN A 243 -12.68 -31.98 1.72
CA GLN A 243 -12.33 -30.59 1.42
C GLN A 243 -10.97 -30.23 2.04
N LYS A 244 -10.24 -29.36 1.34
CA LYS A 244 -9.03 -28.76 1.86
C LYS A 244 -9.37 -27.44 2.59
N GLU A 245 -8.68 -27.18 3.68
CA GLU A 245 -8.73 -25.90 4.40
C GLU A 245 -7.65 -24.96 3.84
N ILE A 246 -8.05 -23.76 3.44
CA ILE A 246 -7.10 -22.72 2.99
C ILE A 246 -6.60 -21.99 4.23
N VAL A 247 -5.29 -22.09 4.51
CA VAL A 247 -4.64 -21.51 5.70
C VAL A 247 -3.73 -20.34 5.36
N GLY A 248 -3.52 -20.08 4.09
CA GLY A 248 -2.63 -18.99 3.66
C GLY A 248 -2.58 -18.84 2.14
N ALA A 249 -1.68 -17.99 1.68
CA ALA A 249 -1.45 -17.74 0.26
C ALA A 249 0.03 -17.43 -0.02
N ILE A 250 0.44 -17.76 -1.23
CA ILE A 250 1.71 -17.35 -1.82
C ILE A 250 1.42 -16.26 -2.84
N MET A 251 2.15 -15.16 -2.74
CA MET A 251 1.96 -13.96 -3.56
C MET A 251 3.25 -13.62 -4.29
N LYS A 252 3.11 -13.23 -5.55
CA LYS A 252 4.18 -12.61 -6.34
C LYS A 252 4.03 -11.10 -6.25
N VAL A 253 5.10 -10.43 -5.87
CA VAL A 253 5.16 -8.97 -5.79
C VAL A 253 6.16 -8.47 -6.82
N LYS A 254 5.75 -7.49 -7.64
CA LYS A 254 6.57 -6.90 -8.70
C LYS A 254 6.59 -5.39 -8.57
N ILE A 255 7.77 -4.79 -8.73
CA ILE A 255 7.92 -3.34 -8.81
C ILE A 255 7.69 -2.88 -10.24
N GLU A 256 6.55 -2.25 -10.47
CA GLU A 256 6.17 -1.77 -11.81
C GLU A 256 6.76 -0.38 -12.12
N LYS A 257 6.90 0.46 -11.10
CA LYS A 257 7.48 1.79 -11.20
C LYS A 257 8.24 2.13 -9.94
N SER A 258 9.42 2.72 -10.11
CA SER A 258 10.14 3.41 -9.04
C SER A 258 10.78 4.68 -9.58
N LYS A 259 10.61 5.80 -8.84
CA LYS A 259 11.34 7.07 -9.06
C LYS A 259 12.55 7.21 -8.12
N ILE A 260 12.79 6.22 -7.27
CA ILE A 260 13.71 6.29 -6.13
C ILE A 260 14.80 5.22 -6.14
N SER A 261 14.64 4.19 -6.96
CA SER A 261 15.58 3.09 -7.14
C SER A 261 15.43 2.51 -8.54
N ASN A 262 16.33 1.64 -8.94
CA ASN A 262 16.16 0.93 -10.21
C ASN A 262 14.93 -0.02 -10.10
N PRO A 263 13.89 0.13 -10.95
CA PRO A 263 12.59 -0.51 -10.78
C PRO A 263 12.56 -1.98 -11.25
N LYS A 264 13.66 -2.67 -11.19
CA LYS A 264 13.73 -4.07 -11.66
C LYS A 264 13.75 -5.01 -10.48
N GLY A 265 12.64 -5.65 -10.25
CA GLY A 265 12.60 -6.73 -9.26
C GLY A 265 11.21 -7.29 -9.05
N GLU A 266 11.21 -8.54 -8.70
CA GLU A 266 10.04 -9.26 -8.20
C GLU A 266 10.48 -10.19 -7.08
N CYS A 267 9.59 -10.41 -6.11
CA CYS A 267 9.81 -11.37 -5.04
C CYS A 267 8.54 -12.20 -4.79
N THR A 268 8.71 -13.25 -4.05
CA THR A 268 7.61 -14.10 -3.59
C THR A 268 7.45 -13.94 -2.09
N LEU A 269 6.22 -13.69 -1.64
CA LEU A 269 5.87 -13.58 -0.23
C LEU A 269 4.88 -14.69 0.12
N ALA A 270 5.02 -15.26 1.32
CA ALA A 270 4.06 -16.21 1.86
C ALA A 270 3.37 -15.61 3.08
N VAL A 271 2.04 -15.80 3.17
CA VAL A 271 1.24 -15.37 4.31
C VAL A 271 0.46 -16.55 4.85
N ILE A 272 0.51 -16.73 6.16
CA ILE A 272 -0.36 -17.66 6.91
C ILE A 272 -1.41 -16.79 7.61
N PHE A 273 -2.69 -17.06 7.39
CA PHE A 273 -3.77 -16.18 7.82
C PHE A 273 -3.84 -15.97 9.34
N GLU A 274 -3.39 -16.95 10.13
CA GLU A 274 -3.35 -16.87 11.59
C GLU A 274 -1.98 -16.43 12.17
N LYS A 275 -0.92 -16.33 11.34
CA LYS A 275 0.44 -16.04 11.81
C LYS A 275 1.07 -14.80 11.17
N GLY A 276 0.50 -14.28 10.07
CA GLY A 276 1.07 -13.19 9.30
C GLY A 276 2.05 -13.68 8.22
N PHE A 277 2.95 -12.79 7.77
CA PHE A 277 3.95 -13.12 6.76
C PHE A 277 5.03 -14.03 7.35
N VAL A 278 5.46 -14.99 6.55
CA VAL A 278 6.49 -15.98 6.91
C VAL A 278 7.45 -16.17 5.74
N PRO A 279 8.69 -16.59 5.97
CA PRO A 279 9.61 -16.98 4.90
C PRO A 279 8.98 -18.07 4.02
N VAL A 280 9.16 -17.99 2.71
CA VAL A 280 8.59 -18.96 1.77
C VAL A 280 9.12 -20.38 2.05
N ASP A 281 10.38 -20.48 2.42
CA ASP A 281 11.06 -21.75 2.73
C ASP A 281 10.49 -22.43 3.98
N ASP A 282 9.88 -21.68 4.91
CA ASP A 282 9.28 -22.21 6.13
C ASP A 282 7.88 -22.76 5.91
N VAL A 283 7.23 -22.46 4.79
CA VAL A 283 5.84 -22.87 4.48
C VAL A 283 5.63 -24.39 4.63
N PRO A 284 6.52 -25.29 4.12
CA PRO A 284 6.32 -26.73 4.26
C PRO A 284 6.31 -27.20 5.72
N GLN A 285 7.14 -26.62 6.59
CA GLN A 285 7.19 -26.95 8.00
C GLN A 285 5.96 -26.42 8.72
N ILE A 286 5.59 -25.16 8.49
CA ILE A 286 4.41 -24.53 9.10
C ILE A 286 3.14 -25.30 8.74
N ARG A 287 3.00 -25.76 7.50
CA ARG A 287 1.89 -26.64 7.09
C ARG A 287 1.80 -27.91 7.94
N LYS A 288 2.92 -28.57 8.23
CA LYS A 288 2.95 -29.77 9.07
C LYS A 288 2.52 -29.44 10.51
N GLU A 289 2.95 -28.31 11.05
CA GLU A 289 2.57 -27.85 12.38
C GLU A 289 1.06 -27.56 12.47
N LEU A 290 0.51 -26.80 11.54
CA LEU A 290 -0.91 -26.51 11.46
C LEU A 290 -1.76 -27.78 11.35
N MET A 291 -1.31 -28.75 10.54
CA MET A 291 -1.97 -30.05 10.46
C MET A 291 -1.99 -30.81 11.79
N ARG A 292 -0.89 -30.76 12.57
CA ARG A 292 -0.81 -31.38 13.90
C ARG A 292 -1.75 -30.66 14.90
N GLU A 293 -1.75 -29.34 14.90
CA GLU A 293 -2.63 -28.51 15.76
C GLU A 293 -4.11 -28.78 15.46
N ARG A 294 -4.50 -28.80 14.18
CA ARG A 294 -5.89 -29.12 13.78
C ARG A 294 -6.29 -30.53 14.21
N ASN A 295 -5.40 -31.53 14.03
CA ASN A 295 -5.65 -32.89 14.47
C ASN A 295 -5.83 -32.98 15.98
N ALA A 296 -5.04 -32.25 16.78
CA ALA A 296 -5.16 -32.25 18.23
C ALA A 296 -6.49 -31.60 18.70
N ARG A 297 -6.91 -30.53 18.04
CA ARG A 297 -8.22 -29.87 18.31
C ARG A 297 -9.37 -30.82 18.01
N TYR A 298 -9.35 -31.51 16.87
CA TYR A 298 -10.41 -32.49 16.51
C TYR A 298 -10.50 -33.64 17.48
N LYS A 299 -9.38 -34.17 17.94
CA LYS A 299 -9.39 -35.25 18.98
C LYS A 299 -10.01 -34.76 20.28
N LYS A 300 -9.72 -33.52 20.71
CA LYS A 300 -10.31 -32.95 21.93
C LYS A 300 -11.83 -32.74 21.82
N LEU A 301 -12.31 -32.27 20.65
CA LEU A 301 -13.75 -32.11 20.42
C LEU A 301 -14.49 -33.44 20.45
N LYS A 302 -13.94 -34.45 19.76
CA LYS A 302 -14.54 -35.78 19.69
C LYS A 302 -14.62 -36.48 21.04
N ASN A 303 -13.66 -36.23 21.94
CA ASN A 303 -13.69 -36.79 23.29
C ASN A 303 -14.70 -36.05 24.19
N LYS A 304 -14.99 -34.75 23.96
CA LYS A 304 -16.03 -34.03 24.70
C LYS A 304 -17.43 -34.47 24.31
N ASP A 305 -17.68 -34.71 23.02
CA ASP A 305 -19.00 -35.18 22.54
C ASP A 305 -19.33 -36.59 23.05
N VAL A 306 -18.32 -37.40 23.45
CA VAL A 306 -18.52 -38.72 24.02
C VAL A 306 -18.82 -38.65 25.53
N ASP A 307 -18.23 -37.65 26.22
CA ASP A 307 -18.47 -37.48 27.68
C ASP A 307 -19.85 -36.84 27.98
N ASP A 308 -20.41 -36.05 27.03
CA ASP A 308 -21.74 -35.42 27.17
C ASP A 308 -22.90 -36.36 26.77
N ASP A 309 -22.65 -37.46 26.08
CA ASP A 309 -23.65 -38.48 25.72
C ASP A 309 -23.82 -39.58 26.81
N ASP A 310 -22.96 -39.58 27.85
CA ASP A 310 -23.00 -40.55 28.97
C ASP A 310 -23.60 -39.97 30.28
N GLU A 311 -24.12 -38.71 30.29
CA GLU A 311 -24.92 -38.10 31.35
C GLU A 311 -26.42 -38.02 30.96
#